data_d2eed07dd1004e06ea812794a087d125
#
_entry.id   d2eed07dd1004e06ea812794a087d125
#
_cell.length_a   1.000
_cell.length_b   1.000
_cell.length_c   1.000
_cell.angle_alpha   90.00
_cell.angle_beta   90.00
_cell.angle_gamma   90.00
#
_symmetry.space_group_name_H-M   'P 1'
#
loop_
_entity.id
_entity.type
_entity.pdbx_description
1 polymer ?
#
loop_
_entity_poly.entity_id
_entity_poly.type
_entity_poly.pdbx_seq_one_letter_code
_entity_poly.pdbx_strand_id
1 'polypeptide(L)'
;MTLNCAIIDDEPLAADLLASYAAKTPFLNLNGTYNSAISAIKDLREHPADLIFLDIQMPELSGTEFARILPKETKIIFTTAFSQYAVDGYKVNAIDYLMKPVSYEEFVRAATKALELFTATRRNNTCLQDRFMLVKSDYKLVRVPLDDILYIEGLKDYVRIYLANGDKIVSLMNMKKLEDFLPHPEFMRTHRSYIVHMNKITLIERLRIVFGKAYIPISDSYKDEVYLDSHTLG
;
A
#
# COMPACT_ATOMS: atom_id res chain seq x y z
N MET A 1 6.89 17.46 3.81
CA MET A 1 7.16 16.00 3.83
C MET A 1 8.51 15.80 3.17
N THR A 2 9.38 15.00 3.77
CA THR A 2 10.70 14.65 3.23
C THR A 2 10.72 13.15 2.96
N LEU A 3 11.23 12.73 1.80
CA LEU A 3 11.42 11.33 1.45
C LEU A 3 12.88 10.94 1.73
N ASN A 4 13.08 9.84 2.43
CA ASN A 4 14.38 9.21 2.55
C ASN A 4 14.73 8.54 1.23
N CYS A 5 15.83 8.93 0.60
CA CYS A 5 16.24 8.34 -0.67
C CYS A 5 17.63 7.71 -0.59
N ALA A 6 17.86 6.73 -1.45
CA ALA A 6 19.16 6.10 -1.67
C ALA A 6 19.49 6.12 -3.16
N ILE A 7 20.79 6.10 -3.47
CA ILE A 7 21.32 6.04 -4.83
C ILE A 7 22.20 4.80 -4.94
N ILE A 8 21.95 3.99 -5.98
CA ILE A 8 22.69 2.75 -6.25
C ILE A 8 23.12 2.77 -7.71
N ASP A 9 24.40 2.95 -7.96
CA ASP A 9 24.98 3.08 -9.28
C ASP A 9 26.46 2.66 -9.20
N ASP A 10 26.91 1.74 -10.04
CA ASP A 10 28.29 1.25 -10.05
C ASP A 10 29.27 2.25 -10.68
N GLU A 11 28.75 3.27 -11.36
CA GLU A 11 29.52 4.38 -11.92
C GLU A 11 29.61 5.54 -10.91
N PRO A 12 30.79 5.77 -10.27
CA PRO A 12 30.92 6.78 -9.20
C PRO A 12 30.51 8.19 -9.63
N LEU A 13 30.84 8.60 -10.85
CA LEU A 13 30.50 9.94 -11.34
C LEU A 13 28.97 10.12 -11.52
N ALA A 14 28.26 9.09 -11.94
CA ALA A 14 26.80 9.13 -12.04
C ALA A 14 26.16 9.18 -10.65
N ALA A 15 26.65 8.37 -9.70
CA ALA A 15 26.21 8.37 -8.34
C ALA A 15 26.42 9.74 -7.64
N ASP A 16 27.60 10.34 -7.79
CA ASP A 16 27.95 11.67 -7.26
C ASP A 16 27.08 12.78 -7.85
N LEU A 17 26.79 12.70 -9.15
CA LEU A 17 25.89 13.63 -9.85
C LEU A 17 24.49 13.59 -9.23
N LEU A 18 23.90 12.39 -9.10
CA LEU A 18 22.58 12.20 -8.51
C LEU A 18 22.56 12.61 -7.04
N ALA A 19 23.63 12.34 -6.28
CA ALA A 19 23.76 12.79 -4.88
C ALA A 19 23.76 14.33 -4.79
N SER A 20 24.47 15.00 -5.71
CA SER A 20 24.44 16.47 -5.80
C SER A 20 23.05 17.02 -6.09
N TYR A 21 22.25 16.30 -6.91
CA TYR A 21 20.88 16.67 -7.22
C TYR A 21 19.94 16.45 -6.03
N ALA A 22 20.10 15.32 -5.34
CA ALA A 22 19.34 15.04 -4.12
C ALA A 22 19.56 16.10 -3.05
N ALA A 23 20.84 16.51 -2.84
CA ALA A 23 21.20 17.57 -1.87
C ALA A 23 20.56 18.94 -2.21
N LYS A 24 20.32 19.23 -3.49
CA LYS A 24 19.65 20.47 -3.95
C LYS A 24 18.13 20.39 -3.92
N THR A 25 17.56 19.21 -3.67
CA THR A 25 16.11 18.97 -3.73
C THR A 25 15.53 18.95 -2.31
N PRO A 26 14.82 19.99 -1.84
CA PRO A 26 14.48 20.20 -0.41
C PRO A 26 13.61 19.11 0.22
N PHE A 27 12.89 18.33 -0.60
CA PHE A 27 12.02 17.26 -0.14
C PHE A 27 12.68 15.87 -0.17
N LEU A 28 13.98 15.78 -0.50
CA LEU A 28 14.76 14.55 -0.44
C LEU A 28 15.75 14.62 0.73
N ASN A 29 15.89 13.49 1.42
CA ASN A 29 16.92 13.23 2.41
C ASN A 29 17.73 12.03 1.96
N LEU A 30 18.99 12.25 1.56
CA LEU A 30 19.85 11.20 1.05
C LEU A 30 20.41 10.38 2.23
N ASN A 31 19.98 9.12 2.36
CA ASN A 31 20.42 8.20 3.39
C ASN A 31 21.74 7.51 3.05
N GLY A 32 22.00 7.28 1.76
CA GLY A 32 23.24 6.61 1.33
C GLY A 32 23.39 6.55 -0.18
N THR A 33 24.67 6.39 -0.59
CA THR A 33 25.07 6.15 -1.97
C THR A 33 25.89 4.86 -1.99
N TYR A 34 25.54 3.94 -2.89
CA TYR A 34 26.10 2.59 -2.94
C TYR A 34 26.59 2.31 -4.37
N ASN A 35 27.73 1.66 -4.48
CA ASN A 35 28.36 1.28 -5.77
C ASN A 35 27.93 -0.11 -6.26
N SER A 36 27.06 -0.80 -5.52
CA SER A 36 26.47 -2.08 -5.95
C SER A 36 25.19 -2.37 -5.17
N ALA A 37 24.32 -3.17 -5.77
CA ALA A 37 23.10 -3.65 -5.10
C ALA A 37 23.42 -4.45 -3.82
N ILE A 38 24.50 -5.24 -3.83
CA ILE A 38 24.92 -6.07 -2.69
C ILE A 38 25.34 -5.20 -1.51
N SER A 39 26.11 -4.13 -1.73
CA SER A 39 26.53 -3.20 -0.67
C SER A 39 25.33 -2.49 -0.04
N ALA A 40 24.28 -2.23 -0.80
CA ALA A 40 23.07 -1.56 -0.33
C ALA A 40 22.16 -2.45 0.53
N ILE A 41 22.14 -3.78 0.33
CA ILE A 41 21.17 -4.70 0.97
C ILE A 41 21.17 -4.58 2.49
N LYS A 42 22.36 -4.60 3.12
CA LYS A 42 22.47 -4.59 4.58
C LYS A 42 21.95 -3.27 5.16
N ASP A 43 22.40 -2.18 4.59
CA ASP A 43 22.09 -0.85 5.11
C ASP A 43 20.63 -0.47 4.88
N LEU A 44 20.05 -0.82 3.72
CA LEU A 44 18.63 -0.61 3.42
C LEU A 44 17.68 -1.45 4.29
N ARG A 45 18.16 -2.55 4.90
CA ARG A 45 17.37 -3.30 5.90
C ARG A 45 17.34 -2.59 7.24
N GLU A 46 18.44 -1.94 7.64
CA GLU A 46 18.55 -1.21 8.90
C GLU A 46 17.97 0.20 8.77
N HIS A 47 18.14 0.83 7.60
CA HIS A 47 17.69 2.19 7.28
C HIS A 47 16.88 2.19 5.98
N PRO A 48 15.59 1.82 6.03
CA PRO A 48 14.75 1.74 4.84
C PRO A 48 14.65 3.08 4.10
N ALA A 49 14.76 3.02 2.77
CA ALA A 49 14.53 4.16 1.90
C ALA A 49 13.10 4.15 1.34
N ASP A 50 12.48 5.33 1.29
CA ASP A 50 11.21 5.54 0.62
C ASP A 50 11.38 5.45 -0.91
N LEU A 51 12.47 6.05 -1.42
CA LEU A 51 12.77 6.17 -2.85
C LEU A 51 14.21 5.70 -3.14
N ILE A 52 14.39 4.91 -4.19
CA ILE A 52 15.72 4.49 -4.67
C ILE A 52 15.90 4.93 -6.12
N PHE A 53 16.99 5.66 -6.39
CA PHE A 53 17.52 5.85 -7.73
C PHE A 53 18.47 4.69 -8.00
N LEU A 54 18.13 3.85 -8.99
CA LEU A 54 18.74 2.55 -9.19
C LEU A 54 19.22 2.39 -10.61
N ASP A 55 20.53 2.21 -10.79
CA ASP A 55 21.04 1.85 -12.12
C ASP A 55 20.58 0.44 -12.51
N ILE A 56 20.23 0.29 -13.79
CA ILE A 56 19.77 -1.01 -14.31
C ILE A 56 20.95 -1.95 -14.52
N GLN A 57 22.05 -1.45 -15.04
CA GLN A 57 23.20 -2.27 -15.44
C GLN A 57 24.31 -2.21 -14.41
N MET A 58 24.25 -3.09 -13.44
CA MET A 58 25.29 -3.26 -12.44
C MET A 58 25.89 -4.66 -12.50
N PRO A 59 27.18 -4.84 -12.17
CA PRO A 59 27.81 -6.13 -12.00
C PRO A 59 27.11 -6.99 -10.94
N GLU A 60 27.21 -8.31 -11.05
CA GLU A 60 26.72 -9.32 -10.09
C GLU A 60 25.21 -9.39 -9.95
N LEU A 61 24.55 -8.28 -9.66
CA LEU A 61 23.09 -8.18 -9.48
C LEU A 61 22.56 -6.94 -10.20
N SER A 62 21.81 -7.15 -11.27
CA SER A 62 21.21 -6.05 -12.04
C SER A 62 20.18 -5.29 -11.22
N GLY A 63 19.98 -4.00 -11.53
CA GLY A 63 18.97 -3.20 -10.83
C GLY A 63 17.56 -3.76 -10.96
N THR A 64 17.22 -4.40 -12.07
CA THR A 64 15.90 -5.04 -12.26
C THR A 64 15.70 -6.29 -11.39
N GLU A 65 16.76 -7.06 -11.13
CA GLU A 65 16.72 -8.19 -10.20
C GLU A 65 16.66 -7.69 -8.75
N PHE A 66 17.46 -6.67 -8.43
CA PHE A 66 17.44 -6.05 -7.11
C PHE A 66 16.08 -5.46 -6.77
N ALA A 67 15.42 -4.79 -7.71
CA ALA A 67 14.09 -4.23 -7.55
C ALA A 67 13.02 -5.26 -7.13
N ARG A 68 13.16 -6.52 -7.52
CA ARG A 68 12.22 -7.61 -7.17
C ARG A 68 12.32 -8.06 -5.72
N ILE A 69 13.45 -7.83 -5.07
CA ILE A 69 13.68 -8.23 -3.69
C ILE A 69 13.46 -7.09 -2.69
N LEU A 70 13.26 -5.87 -3.19
CA LEU A 70 12.93 -4.70 -2.36
C LEU A 70 11.48 -4.78 -1.84
N PRO A 71 11.19 -4.17 -0.67
CA PRO A 71 9.84 -4.03 -0.17
C PRO A 71 8.93 -3.30 -1.19
N LYS A 72 7.67 -3.70 -1.28
CA LYS A 72 6.69 -3.09 -2.22
C LYS A 72 6.43 -1.60 -1.92
N GLU A 73 6.66 -1.18 -0.71
CA GLU A 73 6.52 0.19 -0.24
C GLU A 73 7.61 1.10 -0.82
N THR A 74 8.83 0.58 -0.99
CA THR A 74 9.95 1.31 -1.59
C THR A 74 9.66 1.58 -3.07
N LYS A 75 9.76 2.83 -3.47
CA LYS A 75 9.58 3.26 -4.86
C LYS A 75 10.91 3.35 -5.57
N ILE A 76 10.90 3.09 -6.87
CA ILE A 76 12.12 2.99 -7.67
C ILE A 76 12.01 3.95 -8.85
N ILE A 77 13.06 4.71 -9.07
CA ILE A 77 13.34 5.44 -10.31
C ILE A 77 14.59 4.80 -10.90
N PHE A 78 14.46 4.18 -12.05
CA PHE A 78 15.60 3.59 -12.74
C PHE A 78 16.44 4.65 -13.44
N THR A 79 17.76 4.44 -13.43
CA THR A 79 18.70 5.17 -14.30
C THR A 79 19.33 4.21 -15.30
N THR A 80 19.55 4.63 -16.53
CA THR A 80 20.09 3.74 -17.57
C THR A 80 20.70 4.51 -18.73
N ALA A 81 21.74 3.96 -19.35
CA ALA A 81 22.28 4.46 -20.61
C ALA A 81 21.50 3.97 -21.86
N PHE A 82 20.54 3.04 -21.70
CA PHE A 82 19.91 2.35 -22.83
C PHE A 82 18.39 2.55 -22.84
N SER A 83 17.86 3.09 -23.93
CA SER A 83 16.43 3.37 -24.13
C SER A 83 15.52 2.13 -24.16
N GLN A 84 16.07 0.96 -24.50
CA GLN A 84 15.31 -0.29 -24.62
C GLN A 84 14.74 -0.80 -23.28
N TYR A 85 15.35 -0.46 -22.15
CA TYR A 85 14.88 -0.89 -20.84
C TYR A 85 13.66 -0.11 -20.32
N ALA A 86 13.36 1.04 -20.89
CA ALA A 86 12.15 1.80 -20.58
C ALA A 86 10.85 1.02 -20.94
N VAL A 87 10.93 0.05 -21.85
CA VAL A 87 9.79 -0.76 -22.32
C VAL A 87 9.54 -1.97 -21.41
N ASP A 88 10.56 -2.55 -20.77
CA ASP A 88 10.44 -3.73 -19.90
C ASP A 88 10.02 -3.39 -18.45
N GLY A 89 9.90 -2.12 -18.12
CA GLY A 89 9.63 -1.64 -16.77
C GLY A 89 8.24 -1.91 -16.21
N TYR A 90 7.33 -2.43 -16.99
CA TYR A 90 5.99 -2.84 -16.53
C TYR A 90 5.99 -4.02 -15.54
N LYS A 91 7.11 -4.70 -15.34
CA LYS A 91 7.23 -5.86 -14.43
C LYS A 91 7.72 -5.53 -13.02
N VAL A 92 8.14 -4.30 -12.77
CA VAL A 92 8.68 -3.86 -11.48
C VAL A 92 8.02 -2.52 -11.13
N ASN A 93 7.72 -2.28 -9.87
CA ASN A 93 7.03 -1.07 -9.35
C ASN A 93 7.85 0.24 -9.54
N ALA A 94 8.38 0.48 -10.75
CA ALA A 94 9.11 1.68 -11.07
C ALA A 94 8.18 2.87 -11.32
N ILE A 95 8.51 4.00 -10.72
CA ILE A 95 7.77 5.25 -10.90
C ILE A 95 8.14 5.91 -12.21
N ASP A 96 9.45 5.90 -12.53
CA ASP A 96 10.00 6.57 -13.72
C ASP A 96 11.33 5.96 -14.14
N TYR A 97 11.81 6.41 -15.34
CA TYR A 97 13.07 6.05 -15.94
C TYR A 97 13.82 7.31 -16.33
N LEU A 98 15.09 7.41 -15.95
CA LEU A 98 15.99 8.50 -16.29
C LEU A 98 17.08 8.00 -17.23
N MET A 99 17.20 8.61 -18.39
CA MET A 99 18.26 8.31 -19.35
C MET A 99 19.54 9.03 -18.97
N LYS A 100 20.66 8.31 -18.90
CA LYS A 100 21.99 8.92 -18.73
C LYS A 100 22.44 9.59 -20.04
N PRO A 101 22.98 10.83 -20.01
CA PRO A 101 23.25 11.65 -18.84
C PRO A 101 21.98 12.29 -18.26
N VAL A 102 21.74 12.10 -16.96
CA VAL A 102 20.55 12.62 -16.28
C VAL A 102 20.66 14.13 -16.07
N SER A 103 19.69 14.89 -16.51
CA SER A 103 19.58 16.32 -16.22
C SER A 103 18.93 16.57 -14.86
N TYR A 104 19.23 17.72 -14.22
CA TYR A 104 18.58 18.09 -12.95
C TYR A 104 17.07 18.23 -13.10
N GLU A 105 16.59 18.74 -14.23
CA GLU A 105 15.17 18.89 -14.52
C GLU A 105 14.45 17.54 -14.53
N GLU A 106 14.99 16.53 -15.24
CA GLU A 106 14.42 15.19 -15.28
C GLU A 106 14.45 14.52 -13.93
N PHE A 107 15.55 14.68 -13.17
CA PHE A 107 15.67 14.17 -11.81
C PHE A 107 14.59 14.73 -10.90
N VAL A 108 14.41 16.06 -10.86
CA VAL A 108 13.39 16.72 -10.01
C VAL A 108 11.99 16.33 -10.44
N ARG A 109 11.72 16.22 -11.74
CA ARG A 109 10.41 15.80 -12.25
C ARG A 109 10.07 14.38 -11.75
N ALA A 110 10.98 13.43 -11.87
CA ALA A 110 10.79 12.06 -11.40
C ALA A 110 10.65 11.98 -9.87
N ALA A 111 11.48 12.71 -9.13
CA ALA A 111 11.40 12.80 -7.68
C ALA A 111 10.07 13.45 -7.20
N THR A 112 9.56 14.47 -7.91
CA THR A 112 8.26 15.08 -7.60
C THR A 112 7.12 14.10 -7.79
N LYS A 113 7.15 13.31 -8.86
CA LYS A 113 6.18 12.24 -9.10
C LYS A 113 6.17 11.20 -7.96
N ALA A 114 7.36 10.87 -7.44
CA ALA A 114 7.46 10.02 -6.24
C ALA A 114 6.81 10.68 -5.03
N LEU A 115 7.12 11.95 -4.75
CA LEU A 115 6.55 12.70 -3.64
C LEU A 115 5.02 12.75 -3.71
N GLU A 116 4.44 12.97 -4.89
CA GLU A 116 2.99 12.98 -5.11
C GLU A 116 2.36 11.62 -4.78
N LEU A 117 2.96 10.52 -5.23
CA LEU A 117 2.51 9.17 -4.94
C LEU A 117 2.56 8.86 -3.43
N PHE A 118 3.65 9.23 -2.76
CA PHE A 118 3.75 9.06 -1.30
C PHE A 118 2.77 9.96 -0.55
N THR A 119 2.57 11.18 -1.02
CA THR A 119 1.60 12.12 -0.42
C THR A 119 0.18 11.61 -0.59
N ALA A 120 -0.17 11.05 -1.76
CA ALA A 120 -1.48 10.44 -2.01
C ALA A 120 -1.67 9.19 -1.14
N THR A 121 -0.67 8.32 -1.05
CA THR A 121 -0.73 7.11 -0.22
C THR A 121 -0.80 7.45 1.28
N ARG A 122 -0.04 8.47 1.73
CA ARG A 122 -0.14 8.94 3.12
C ARG A 122 -1.41 9.72 3.40
N ARG A 123 -1.97 10.49 2.45
CA ARG A 123 -3.31 11.08 2.60
C ARG A 123 -4.35 9.99 2.77
N ASN A 124 -4.23 8.88 2.07
CA ASN A 124 -5.07 7.71 2.32
C ASN A 124 -4.79 7.05 3.68
N ASN A 125 -3.54 7.12 4.21
CA ASN A 125 -3.15 6.58 5.50
C ASN A 125 -3.24 7.59 6.67
N THR A 126 -3.10 8.91 6.44
CA THR A 126 -3.32 9.95 7.47
C THR A 126 -4.80 10.31 7.62
N CYS A 127 -5.66 9.86 6.73
CA CYS A 127 -7.10 9.74 6.98
C CYS A 127 -7.45 8.62 7.98
N LEU A 128 -6.52 8.15 8.82
CA LEU A 128 -6.85 7.30 9.96
C LEU A 128 -7.79 7.99 10.97
N GLN A 129 -7.93 9.32 10.91
CA GLN A 129 -8.92 10.06 11.70
C GLN A 129 -10.23 10.36 10.94
N ASP A 130 -10.29 10.09 9.62
CA ASP A 130 -11.46 10.39 8.79
C ASP A 130 -11.83 9.27 7.81
N ARG A 131 -11.54 8.00 8.18
CA ARG A 131 -11.96 6.84 7.41
C ARG A 131 -13.47 6.67 7.53
N PHE A 132 -14.19 7.05 6.50
CA PHE A 132 -15.65 6.92 6.47
C PHE A 132 -16.15 6.51 5.09
N MET A 133 -17.32 5.93 5.06
CA MET A 133 -18.12 5.75 3.86
C MET A 133 -19.34 6.64 3.88
N LEU A 134 -19.74 7.18 2.73
CA LEU A 134 -21.01 7.86 2.57
C LEU A 134 -22.06 6.86 2.12
N VAL A 135 -23.06 6.66 2.95
CA VAL A 135 -24.12 5.68 2.73
C VAL A 135 -25.43 6.42 2.50
N LYS A 136 -26.13 6.09 1.41
CA LYS A 136 -27.47 6.63 1.15
C LYS A 136 -28.49 5.80 1.95
N SER A 137 -29.11 6.42 2.96
CA SER A 137 -30.16 5.84 3.77
C SER A 137 -31.28 6.84 3.93
N ASP A 138 -32.54 6.41 3.71
CA ASP A 138 -33.75 7.24 3.89
C ASP A 138 -33.65 8.64 3.23
N TYR A 139 -33.25 8.69 1.94
CA TYR A 139 -33.05 9.92 1.17
C TYR A 139 -31.97 10.87 1.70
N LYS A 140 -31.14 10.42 2.65
CA LYS A 140 -30.03 11.18 3.21
C LYS A 140 -28.70 10.50 2.91
N LEU A 141 -27.63 11.28 2.85
CA LEU A 141 -26.26 10.77 2.89
C LEU A 141 -25.78 10.74 4.33
N VAL A 142 -25.53 9.56 4.84
CA VAL A 142 -25.02 9.35 6.21
C VAL A 142 -23.53 9.05 6.13
N ARG A 143 -22.74 9.79 6.91
CA ARG A 143 -21.31 9.53 7.08
C ARG A 143 -21.13 8.43 8.12
N VAL A 144 -20.53 7.34 7.73
CA VAL A 144 -20.29 6.16 8.58
C VAL A 144 -18.78 5.98 8.72
N PRO A 145 -18.19 6.22 9.90
CA PRO A 145 -16.79 5.92 10.16
C PRO A 145 -16.55 4.41 10.01
N LEU A 146 -15.50 4.02 9.29
CA LEU A 146 -15.19 2.59 9.10
C LEU A 146 -14.87 1.92 10.43
N ASP A 147 -14.19 2.63 11.32
CA ASP A 147 -13.82 2.14 12.65
C ASP A 147 -15.04 1.85 13.56
N ASP A 148 -16.20 2.41 13.26
CA ASP A 148 -17.44 2.15 14.01
C ASP A 148 -18.18 0.93 13.49
N ILE A 149 -17.84 0.39 12.32
CA ILE A 149 -18.50 -0.76 11.72
C ILE A 149 -18.05 -2.05 12.43
N LEU A 150 -18.98 -2.84 12.91
CA LEU A 150 -18.72 -4.18 13.44
C LEU A 150 -18.81 -5.23 12.33
N TYR A 151 -19.91 -5.22 11.60
CA TYR A 151 -20.15 -6.11 10.47
C TYR A 151 -21.26 -5.56 9.56
N ILE A 152 -21.33 -6.10 8.35
CA ILE A 152 -22.33 -5.76 7.35
C ILE A 152 -23.06 -7.03 6.94
N GLU A 153 -24.40 -6.96 6.94
CA GLU A 153 -25.30 -8.03 6.55
C GLU A 153 -25.99 -7.73 5.23
N GLY A 154 -25.94 -8.64 4.28
CA GLY A 154 -26.62 -8.54 2.99
C GLY A 154 -28.08 -8.99 3.08
N LEU A 155 -28.99 -8.13 2.63
CA LEU A 155 -30.45 -8.34 2.63
C LEU A 155 -30.99 -8.21 1.19
N LYS A 156 -30.71 -9.19 0.33
CA LYS A 156 -31.01 -9.13 -1.12
C LYS A 156 -30.35 -7.91 -1.80
N ASP A 157 -31.13 -6.89 -2.15
CA ASP A 157 -30.67 -5.67 -2.81
C ASP A 157 -30.15 -4.61 -1.82
N TYR A 158 -30.34 -4.82 -0.53
CA TYR A 158 -29.93 -3.92 0.53
C TYR A 158 -28.82 -4.54 1.35
N VAL A 159 -28.11 -3.67 2.07
CA VAL A 159 -27.19 -4.07 3.13
C VAL A 159 -27.59 -3.38 4.42
N ARG A 160 -27.33 -4.06 5.54
CA ARG A 160 -27.49 -3.50 6.89
C ARG A 160 -26.11 -3.43 7.53
N ILE A 161 -25.69 -2.23 7.90
CA ILE A 161 -24.43 -1.94 8.55
C ILE A 161 -24.67 -1.84 10.05
N TYR A 162 -23.97 -2.63 10.84
CA TYR A 162 -24.07 -2.65 12.29
C TYR A 162 -22.89 -1.91 12.90
N LEU A 163 -23.18 -0.91 13.75
CA LEU A 163 -22.18 -0.04 14.35
C LEU A 163 -21.90 -0.40 15.81
N ALA A 164 -20.74 -0.02 16.31
CA ALA A 164 -20.29 -0.29 17.66
C ALA A 164 -21.17 0.40 18.73
N ASN A 165 -21.79 1.53 18.40
CA ASN A 165 -22.73 2.24 19.26
C ASN A 165 -24.13 1.56 19.35
N GLY A 166 -24.34 0.48 18.59
CA GLY A 166 -25.61 -0.24 18.51
C GLY A 166 -26.55 0.20 17.40
N ASP A 167 -26.23 1.28 16.68
CA ASP A 167 -27.02 1.77 15.56
C ASP A 167 -26.93 0.82 14.35
N LYS A 168 -27.94 0.91 13.48
CA LYS A 168 -28.03 0.13 12.25
C LYS A 168 -28.42 1.05 11.10
N ILE A 169 -27.68 0.95 10.01
CA ILE A 169 -27.94 1.73 8.79
C ILE A 169 -28.28 0.76 7.68
N VAL A 170 -29.41 1.00 6.99
CA VAL A 170 -29.84 0.21 5.84
C VAL A 170 -29.65 1.00 4.56
N SER A 171 -29.05 0.41 3.57
CA SER A 171 -28.77 1.08 2.29
C SER A 171 -28.94 0.13 1.10
N LEU A 172 -29.35 0.68 -0.03
CA LEU A 172 -29.39 -0.02 -1.32
C LEU A 172 -27.96 -0.11 -1.86
N MET A 173 -27.28 -1.18 -1.57
CA MET A 173 -25.89 -1.43 -1.97
C MET A 173 -25.68 -2.91 -2.26
N ASN A 174 -24.71 -3.20 -3.13
CA ASN A 174 -24.31 -4.56 -3.45
C ASN A 174 -23.11 -4.98 -2.60
N MET A 175 -23.17 -6.19 -2.02
CA MET A 175 -22.13 -6.76 -1.18
C MET A 175 -20.74 -6.82 -1.88
N LYS A 176 -20.70 -7.14 -3.19
CA LYS A 176 -19.46 -7.20 -3.95
C LYS A 176 -18.80 -5.82 -4.07
N LYS A 177 -19.59 -4.77 -4.35
CA LYS A 177 -19.08 -3.39 -4.40
C LYS A 177 -18.54 -2.93 -3.04
N LEU A 178 -19.15 -3.37 -1.95
CA LEU A 178 -18.65 -3.07 -0.61
C LEU A 178 -17.34 -3.81 -0.31
N GLU A 179 -17.24 -5.07 -0.70
CA GLU A 179 -16.02 -5.87 -0.59
C GLU A 179 -14.85 -5.22 -1.34
N ASP A 180 -15.10 -4.73 -2.57
CA ASP A 180 -14.10 -4.02 -3.38
C ASP A 180 -13.71 -2.64 -2.80
N PHE A 181 -14.60 -1.99 -2.04
CA PHE A 181 -14.40 -0.65 -1.47
C PHE A 181 -13.72 -0.70 -0.09
N LEU A 182 -14.07 -1.68 0.73
CA LEU A 182 -13.59 -1.77 2.11
C LEU A 182 -12.12 -2.26 2.15
N PRO A 183 -11.29 -1.69 3.03
CA PRO A 183 -9.89 -2.05 3.10
C PRO A 183 -9.70 -3.50 3.58
N HIS A 184 -9.01 -4.30 2.78
CA HIS A 184 -8.53 -5.64 3.12
C HIS A 184 -7.12 -5.54 3.76
N PRO A 185 -6.75 -6.34 4.77
CA PRO A 185 -7.51 -7.43 5.42
C PRO A 185 -8.43 -6.98 6.58
N GLU A 186 -8.58 -5.69 6.81
CA GLU A 186 -9.36 -5.17 7.93
C GLU A 186 -10.85 -5.54 7.86
N PHE A 187 -11.43 -5.53 6.65
CA PHE A 187 -12.76 -6.03 6.38
C PHE A 187 -12.68 -7.26 5.50
N MET A 188 -13.23 -8.37 5.97
CA MET A 188 -13.21 -9.64 5.26
C MET A 188 -14.61 -10.20 5.09
N ARG A 189 -14.84 -10.82 3.94
CA ARG A 189 -16.07 -11.56 3.71
C ARG A 189 -15.98 -12.92 4.39
N THR A 190 -16.91 -13.20 5.27
CA THR A 190 -16.95 -14.47 6.02
C THR A 190 -18.06 -15.41 5.55
N HIS A 191 -19.01 -14.87 4.80
CA HIS A 191 -20.15 -15.59 4.27
C HIS A 191 -20.72 -14.84 3.04
N ARG A 192 -21.48 -15.51 2.18
CA ARG A 192 -22.15 -14.85 1.03
C ARG A 192 -22.95 -13.61 1.41
N SER A 193 -23.40 -13.49 2.66
CA SER A 193 -24.21 -12.38 3.16
C SER A 193 -23.54 -11.60 4.29
N TYR A 194 -22.28 -11.82 4.62
CA TYR A 194 -21.61 -11.11 5.71
C TYR A 194 -20.20 -10.66 5.34
N ILE A 195 -19.89 -9.39 5.66
CA ILE A 195 -18.55 -8.81 5.73
C ILE A 195 -18.31 -8.38 7.17
N VAL A 196 -17.16 -8.68 7.73
CA VAL A 196 -16.83 -8.45 9.13
C VAL A 196 -15.59 -7.60 9.28
N HIS A 197 -15.56 -6.69 10.25
CA HIS A 197 -14.39 -5.94 10.65
C HIS A 197 -13.51 -6.81 11.55
N MET A 198 -12.39 -7.32 11.01
CA MET A 198 -11.55 -8.31 11.67
C MET A 198 -10.97 -7.82 13.00
N ASN A 199 -10.55 -6.55 13.06
CA ASN A 199 -9.99 -5.96 14.28
C ASN A 199 -11.02 -5.78 15.42
N LYS A 200 -12.31 -5.97 15.16
CA LYS A 200 -13.38 -5.87 16.16
C LYS A 200 -13.85 -7.24 16.67
N ILE A 201 -13.28 -8.31 16.15
CA ILE A 201 -13.62 -9.67 16.59
C ILE A 201 -13.02 -9.89 17.98
N THR A 202 -13.87 -10.29 18.91
CA THR A 202 -13.46 -10.64 20.28
C THR A 202 -13.53 -12.14 20.53
N LEU A 203 -14.36 -12.86 19.78
CA LEU A 203 -14.57 -14.31 19.97
C LEU A 203 -15.00 -14.96 18.66
N ILE A 204 -14.36 -16.10 18.36
CA ILE A 204 -14.81 -17.02 17.31
C ILE A 204 -15.15 -18.36 17.98
N GLU A 205 -16.37 -18.83 17.83
CA GLU A 205 -16.82 -20.10 18.38
C GLU A 205 -17.50 -20.95 17.29
N ARG A 206 -17.03 -22.19 17.08
CA ARG A 206 -17.63 -23.17 16.15
C ARG A 206 -17.96 -22.61 14.78
N LEU A 207 -16.98 -21.96 14.12
CA LEU A 207 -17.12 -21.30 12.81
C LEU A 207 -18.15 -20.16 12.82
N ARG A 208 -18.31 -19.48 13.94
CA ARG A 208 -19.15 -18.29 14.08
C ARG A 208 -18.38 -17.19 14.81
N ILE A 209 -18.42 -16.00 14.28
CA ILE A 209 -17.90 -14.78 14.92
C ILE A 209 -19.01 -14.24 15.82
N VAL A 210 -18.67 -13.91 17.06
CA VAL A 210 -19.64 -13.46 18.07
C VAL A 210 -19.48 -11.97 18.32
N PHE A 211 -20.56 -11.21 18.10
CA PHE A 211 -20.67 -9.81 18.49
C PHE A 211 -21.85 -9.66 19.46
N GLY A 212 -21.56 -9.75 20.75
CA GLY A 212 -22.59 -9.72 21.78
C GLY A 212 -23.63 -10.84 21.62
N LYS A 213 -24.83 -10.51 21.14
CA LYS A 213 -25.91 -11.49 20.87
C LYS A 213 -25.96 -11.96 19.40
N ALA A 214 -25.12 -11.37 18.53
CA ALA A 214 -25.11 -11.73 17.12
C ALA A 214 -24.07 -12.82 16.83
N TYR A 215 -24.45 -13.82 16.05
CA TYR A 215 -23.60 -14.93 15.61
C TYR A 215 -23.47 -14.88 14.09
N ILE A 216 -22.30 -14.49 13.61
CA ILE A 216 -22.00 -14.34 12.18
C ILE A 216 -21.34 -15.63 11.67
N PRO A 217 -21.91 -16.33 10.69
CA PRO A 217 -21.34 -17.58 10.19
C PRO A 217 -20.05 -17.34 9.37
N ILE A 218 -19.11 -18.27 9.49
CA ILE A 218 -17.97 -18.42 8.58
C ILE A 218 -18.28 -19.63 7.71
N SER A 219 -18.44 -19.41 6.40
CA SER A 219 -18.66 -20.52 5.47
C SER A 219 -17.35 -21.15 5.04
N ASP A 220 -17.38 -22.42 4.63
CA ASP A 220 -16.18 -23.18 4.25
C ASP A 220 -15.37 -22.48 3.15
N SER A 221 -16.04 -21.76 2.24
CA SER A 221 -15.39 -21.02 1.14
C SER A 221 -14.51 -19.86 1.60
N TYR A 222 -14.69 -19.34 2.82
CA TYR A 222 -13.97 -18.19 3.37
C TYR A 222 -13.15 -18.53 4.61
N LYS A 223 -13.21 -19.79 5.07
CA LYS A 223 -12.60 -20.26 6.31
C LYS A 223 -11.10 -20.06 6.32
N ASP A 224 -10.41 -20.52 5.28
CA ASP A 224 -8.95 -20.48 5.20
C ASP A 224 -8.42 -19.05 5.22
N GLU A 225 -9.08 -18.14 4.52
CA GLU A 225 -8.74 -16.72 4.47
C GLU A 225 -8.89 -16.06 5.84
N VAL A 226 -10.03 -16.29 6.53
CA VAL A 226 -10.30 -15.75 7.87
C VAL A 226 -9.30 -16.24 8.91
N TYR A 227 -8.89 -17.51 8.86
CA TYR A 227 -7.94 -18.06 9.83
C TYR A 227 -6.48 -17.71 9.54
N LEU A 228 -6.09 -17.57 8.27
CA LEU A 228 -4.74 -17.15 7.90
C LEU A 228 -4.44 -15.71 8.35
N ASP A 229 -5.40 -14.80 8.22
CA ASP A 229 -5.23 -13.40 8.60
C ASP A 229 -5.51 -13.14 10.10
N SER A 230 -6.19 -14.03 10.81
CA SER A 230 -6.50 -13.84 12.22
C SER A 230 -5.33 -14.13 13.19
N HIS A 231 -4.10 -14.41 12.70
CA HIS A 231 -2.93 -14.75 13.53
C HIS A 231 -3.27 -15.81 14.61
N THR A 232 -3.94 -16.87 14.23
CA THR A 232 -4.37 -17.90 15.21
C THR A 232 -3.13 -18.62 15.74
N LEU A 233 -2.74 -18.29 16.96
CA LEU A 233 -1.78 -19.07 17.75
C LEU A 233 -2.55 -20.24 18.37
N GLY A 234 -2.42 -21.43 17.81
CA GLY A 234 -3.09 -22.60 18.36
C GLY A 234 -2.40 -23.88 17.97
#